data_4045d7c0f247f62a29d45af9880f1052
#
_entry.id   4045d7c0f247f62a29d45af9880f1052
#
_cell.length_a   1.000
_cell.length_b   1.000
_cell.length_c   1.000
_cell.angle_alpha   90.00
_cell.angle_beta   90.00
_cell.angle_gamma   90.00
#
_symmetry.space_group_name_H-M   'P 1'
#
loop_
_entity.id
_entity.type
_entity.pdbx_description
1 polymer ?
#
loop_
_entity_poly.entity_id
_entity_poly.type
_entity_poly.pdbx_seq_one_letter_code
_entity_poly.pdbx_strand_id
1 'polypeptide(L)'
;SSADFNILGSIFGKEATLIGCHIHSKSGSMGSNDVSLLIIPSEIIVGKCFASIPMVKRITLSTPDLNYMFAGTSPLEPNRNITKENPSVLNFTYPKPIRTQDKYGEIELYQKYISHDSARKEYLHTIISVVAYSFASPLSLMDAVAKAFAAINLFSFFGNGYISYGEISFQVENDRSEYMLYLNYRENVPAVNEPFLIMTSAFEGSFEKIWRAWLDLYESANPIPALFYEIVCNRSTRINSFLNLSQAIEVY
;
A
#
# COMPACT_ATOMS: atom_id res chain seq x y z
N SER A 1 9.26 -15.54 -27.21
CA SER A 1 8.59 -15.06 -25.99
C SER A 1 8.50 -16.23 -25.03
N SER A 2 9.20 -16.17 -23.90
CA SER A 2 8.98 -17.12 -22.80
C SER A 2 7.57 -16.86 -22.27
N ALA A 3 6.72 -17.88 -22.30
CA ALA A 3 5.40 -17.76 -21.67
C ALA A 3 5.61 -17.58 -20.17
N ASP A 4 4.93 -16.58 -19.59
CA ASP A 4 4.90 -16.41 -18.14
C ASP A 4 4.15 -17.59 -17.52
N PHE A 5 4.64 -18.10 -16.41
CA PHE A 5 4.08 -19.25 -15.70
C PHE A 5 4.02 -18.98 -14.20
N ASN A 6 3.18 -19.72 -13.50
CA ASN A 6 3.07 -19.64 -12.05
C ASN A 6 3.75 -20.85 -11.40
N ILE A 7 4.35 -20.62 -10.23
CA ILE A 7 4.96 -21.66 -9.42
C ILE A 7 4.25 -21.73 -8.07
N LEU A 8 3.87 -22.93 -7.66
CA LEU A 8 3.36 -23.22 -6.33
C LEU A 8 4.46 -23.83 -5.48
N GLY A 9 4.61 -23.38 -4.24
CA GLY A 9 5.67 -23.85 -3.37
C GLY A 9 5.50 -23.38 -1.93
N SER A 10 6.63 -23.26 -1.22
CA SER A 10 6.65 -22.74 0.13
C SER A 10 7.83 -21.79 0.34
N ILE A 11 7.61 -20.73 1.13
CA ILE A 11 8.61 -19.76 1.54
C ILE A 11 8.60 -19.69 3.07
N PHE A 12 9.74 -19.99 3.70
CA PHE A 12 9.87 -20.04 5.17
C PHE A 12 8.80 -20.91 5.86
N GLY A 13 8.46 -22.04 5.25
CA GLY A 13 7.46 -22.98 5.76
C GLY A 13 6.00 -22.58 5.58
N LYS A 14 5.72 -21.46 4.90
CA LYS A 14 4.38 -21.05 4.51
C LYS A 14 4.14 -21.35 3.04
N GLU A 15 2.94 -21.78 2.70
CA GLU A 15 2.53 -21.92 1.29
C GLU A 15 2.73 -20.62 0.52
N ALA A 16 3.15 -20.71 -0.72
CA ALA A 16 3.39 -19.55 -1.56
C ALA A 16 3.01 -19.82 -3.02
N THR A 17 2.56 -18.75 -3.68
CA THR A 17 2.32 -18.70 -5.12
C THR A 17 3.19 -17.62 -5.72
N LEU A 18 4.02 -17.97 -6.69
CA LEU A 18 4.81 -17.05 -7.48
C LEU A 18 4.08 -16.84 -8.81
N ILE A 19 3.75 -15.61 -9.12
CA ILE A 19 2.94 -15.21 -10.30
C ILE A 19 3.84 -14.52 -11.32
N GLY A 20 3.56 -14.73 -12.61
CA GLY A 20 4.29 -14.07 -13.70
C GLY A 20 5.78 -14.38 -13.66
N CYS A 21 6.13 -15.64 -13.43
CA CYS A 21 7.52 -16.07 -13.38
C CYS A 21 8.16 -16.04 -14.77
N HIS A 22 9.34 -15.43 -14.87
CA HIS A 22 10.17 -15.50 -16.07
C HIS A 22 11.56 -16.03 -15.74
N ILE A 23 12.16 -16.74 -16.69
CA ILE A 23 13.52 -17.26 -16.53
C ILE A 23 14.49 -16.14 -16.84
N HIS A 24 15.22 -15.66 -15.82
CA HIS A 24 16.21 -14.61 -15.96
C HIS A 24 17.54 -15.15 -16.46
N SER A 25 17.99 -16.28 -15.92
CA SER A 25 19.22 -16.94 -16.37
C SER A 25 19.13 -18.44 -16.25
N LYS A 26 19.91 -19.12 -17.10
CA LYS A 26 20.08 -20.56 -17.11
C LYS A 26 21.55 -20.87 -17.06
N SER A 27 21.99 -21.66 -16.09
CA SER A 27 23.36 -22.16 -15.99
C SER A 27 23.35 -23.68 -15.90
N GLY A 28 24.32 -24.31 -16.52
CA GLY A 28 24.51 -25.76 -16.46
C GLY A 28 26.00 -26.07 -16.64
N SER A 29 26.47 -27.12 -16.00
CA SER A 29 27.85 -27.61 -16.16
C SER A 29 27.93 -28.53 -17.38
N MET A 30 28.93 -28.34 -18.21
CA MET A 30 29.20 -29.21 -19.34
C MET A 30 29.59 -30.60 -18.81
N GLY A 31 28.72 -31.61 -18.99
CA GLY A 31 28.92 -32.99 -18.52
C GLY A 31 28.09 -33.38 -17.29
N SER A 32 27.32 -32.49 -16.68
CA SER A 32 26.30 -32.83 -15.71
C SER A 32 24.89 -32.61 -16.30
N ASN A 33 23.93 -33.42 -15.86
CA ASN A 33 22.51 -33.21 -16.20
C ASN A 33 21.87 -32.09 -15.34
N ASP A 34 22.67 -31.39 -14.52
CA ASP A 34 22.17 -30.39 -13.61
C ASP A 34 22.03 -29.06 -14.33
N VAL A 35 20.83 -28.53 -14.32
CA VAL A 35 20.50 -27.21 -14.86
C VAL A 35 19.97 -26.36 -13.71
N SER A 36 20.62 -25.24 -13.45
CA SER A 36 20.13 -24.23 -12.52
C SER A 36 19.40 -23.14 -13.29
N LEU A 37 18.23 -22.80 -12.83
CA LEU A 37 17.41 -21.72 -13.37
C LEU A 37 17.28 -20.62 -12.32
N LEU A 38 17.55 -19.37 -12.70
CA LEU A 38 17.16 -18.20 -11.93
C LEU A 38 15.82 -17.69 -12.46
N ILE A 39 14.81 -17.78 -11.62
CA ILE A 39 13.43 -17.39 -11.95
C ILE A 39 13.09 -16.15 -11.15
N ILE A 40 12.53 -15.15 -11.83
CA ILE A 40 12.08 -13.90 -11.22
C ILE A 40 10.56 -13.83 -11.37
N PRO A 41 9.79 -13.85 -10.25
CA PRO A 41 8.35 -13.63 -10.29
C PRO A 41 8.04 -12.13 -10.37
N SER A 42 6.92 -11.76 -10.97
CA SER A 42 6.36 -10.41 -10.89
C SER A 42 5.76 -10.15 -9.51
N GLU A 43 5.03 -11.14 -8.98
CA GLU A 43 4.41 -11.07 -7.66
C GLU A 43 4.61 -12.38 -6.88
N ILE A 44 4.62 -12.26 -5.56
CA ILE A 44 4.67 -13.40 -4.64
C ILE A 44 3.52 -13.29 -3.65
N ILE A 45 2.67 -14.30 -3.60
CA ILE A 45 1.66 -14.44 -2.56
C ILE A 45 2.17 -15.42 -1.51
N VAL A 46 2.09 -15.06 -0.23
CA VAL A 46 2.45 -15.93 0.89
C VAL A 46 1.23 -16.17 1.77
N GLY A 47 1.03 -17.44 2.18
CA GLY A 47 -0.04 -17.91 3.04
C GLY A 47 -0.95 -18.94 2.38
N LYS A 48 -0.92 -19.07 1.06
CA LYS A 48 -1.71 -20.08 0.33
C LYS A 48 -1.15 -20.34 -1.06
N CYS A 49 -1.30 -21.56 -1.53
CA CYS A 49 -1.11 -21.95 -2.92
C CYS A 49 -2.40 -21.71 -3.72
N PHE A 50 -2.38 -20.76 -4.65
CA PHE A 50 -3.50 -20.47 -5.54
C PHE A 50 -3.26 -21.10 -6.91
N ALA A 51 -4.15 -21.98 -7.34
CA ALA A 51 -4.06 -22.64 -8.66
C ALA A 51 -4.34 -21.65 -9.82
N SER A 52 -5.04 -20.55 -9.55
CA SER A 52 -5.32 -19.44 -10.47
C SER A 52 -5.17 -18.11 -9.74
N ILE A 53 -5.06 -17.03 -10.50
CA ILE A 53 -5.01 -15.67 -9.91
C ILE A 53 -6.26 -15.46 -9.04
N PRO A 54 -6.10 -15.10 -7.76
CA PRO A 54 -7.21 -14.98 -6.84
C PRO A 54 -8.09 -13.76 -7.15
N MET A 55 -9.38 -13.91 -6.84
CA MET A 55 -10.34 -12.81 -6.83
C MET A 55 -10.34 -12.17 -5.43
N VAL A 56 -9.99 -10.91 -5.37
CA VAL A 56 -9.77 -10.14 -4.13
C VAL A 56 -11.03 -9.45 -3.69
N LYS A 57 -11.44 -9.69 -2.45
CA LYS A 57 -12.58 -9.03 -1.81
C LYS A 57 -12.16 -7.79 -1.02
N ARG A 58 -10.99 -7.81 -0.41
CA ARG A 58 -10.41 -6.69 0.33
C ARG A 58 -8.90 -6.68 0.11
N ILE A 59 -8.35 -5.50 -0.08
CA ILE A 59 -6.90 -5.26 -0.10
C ILE A 59 -6.54 -4.22 0.96
N THR A 60 -5.39 -4.39 1.58
CA THR A 60 -4.93 -3.54 2.68
C THR A 60 -3.46 -3.22 2.46
N LEU A 61 -3.11 -1.94 2.52
CA LEU A 61 -1.73 -1.46 2.44
C LEU A 61 -1.36 -0.78 3.74
N SER A 62 -0.27 -1.20 4.35
CA SER A 62 0.34 -0.45 5.45
C SER A 62 1.21 0.67 4.89
N THR A 63 1.03 1.87 5.39
CA THR A 63 1.67 3.08 4.87
C THR A 63 2.20 3.92 6.03
N PRO A 64 3.41 3.62 6.52
CA PRO A 64 3.99 4.34 7.67
C PRO A 64 4.04 5.85 7.49
N ASP A 65 4.30 6.32 6.26
CA ASP A 65 4.39 7.75 5.96
C ASP A 65 3.07 8.48 6.17
N LEU A 66 1.92 7.80 6.01
CA LEU A 66 0.61 8.40 6.28
C LEU A 66 0.38 8.71 7.77
N ASN A 67 1.23 8.24 8.68
CA ASN A 67 1.15 8.62 10.08
C ASN A 67 1.26 10.14 10.25
N TYR A 68 2.03 10.80 9.40
CA TYR A 68 2.19 12.25 9.42
C TYR A 68 0.90 13.00 9.04
N MET A 69 0.03 12.40 8.22
CA MET A 69 -1.28 12.98 7.88
C MET A 69 -2.21 13.07 9.07
N PHE A 70 -2.06 12.16 10.05
CA PHE A 70 -2.80 12.16 11.30
C PHE A 70 -2.13 13.00 12.40
N ALA A 71 -1.04 13.73 12.09
CA ALA A 71 -0.37 14.57 13.07
C ALA A 71 -1.35 15.61 13.66
N GLY A 72 -1.37 15.73 14.98
CA GLY A 72 -2.36 16.53 15.71
C GLY A 72 -3.51 15.72 16.30
N THR A 73 -3.74 14.49 15.81
CA THR A 73 -4.61 13.50 16.46
C THR A 73 -3.71 12.51 17.20
N SER A 74 -3.09 12.92 18.32
CA SER A 74 -2.32 11.97 19.11
C SER A 74 -3.28 10.95 19.72
N PRO A 75 -3.13 9.65 19.41
CA PRO A 75 -3.94 8.62 20.06
C PRO A 75 -3.57 8.45 21.53
N LEU A 76 -2.49 9.08 21.96
CA LEU A 76 -2.01 9.09 23.33
C LEU A 76 -2.39 10.42 23.99
N GLU A 77 -3.53 10.46 24.67
CA GLU A 77 -3.82 11.56 25.58
C GLU A 77 -3.21 11.23 26.95
N PRO A 78 -2.24 12.05 27.41
CA PRO A 78 -1.78 11.91 28.78
C PRO A 78 -2.95 12.22 29.72
N ASN A 79 -3.26 11.30 30.61
CA ASN A 79 -4.23 11.57 31.68
C ASN A 79 -3.69 12.71 32.54
N ARG A 80 -4.26 13.92 32.43
CA ARG A 80 -3.85 15.09 33.18
C ARG A 80 -4.18 15.00 34.69
N ASN A 81 -4.95 14.01 35.10
CA ASN A 81 -5.34 13.77 36.48
C ASN A 81 -4.50 12.66 37.10
N ILE A 82 -3.19 12.85 37.17
CA ILE A 82 -2.27 11.93 37.85
C ILE A 82 -2.42 12.18 39.35
N THR A 83 -3.07 11.29 40.08
CA THR A 83 -3.05 11.24 41.54
C THR A 83 -2.21 10.05 41.98
N LYS A 84 -1.74 10.08 43.28
CA LYS A 84 -1.00 8.93 43.84
C LYS A 84 -1.80 7.63 43.85
N GLU A 85 -3.12 7.73 43.78
CA GLU A 85 -4.07 6.61 43.77
C GLU A 85 -4.39 6.12 42.36
N ASN A 86 -4.05 6.90 41.32
CA ASN A 86 -4.32 6.58 39.95
C ASN A 86 -3.06 6.82 39.10
N PRO A 87 -2.10 5.86 39.11
CA PRO A 87 -0.89 5.99 38.33
C PRO A 87 -1.25 6.11 36.86
N SER A 88 -0.63 7.04 36.19
CA SER A 88 -0.86 7.44 34.79
C SER A 88 -1.31 6.29 33.87
N VAL A 89 -2.61 6.20 33.66
CA VAL A 89 -3.15 5.36 32.58
C VAL A 89 -3.10 6.20 31.32
N LEU A 90 -2.29 5.78 30.36
CA LEU A 90 -2.34 6.33 29.02
C LEU A 90 -3.67 5.89 28.38
N ASN A 91 -4.59 6.82 28.21
CA ASN A 91 -5.81 6.54 27.47
C ASN A 91 -5.50 6.53 25.97
N PHE A 92 -5.73 5.40 25.34
CA PHE A 92 -5.63 5.26 23.90
C PHE A 92 -6.95 5.64 23.26
N THR A 93 -6.98 6.76 22.53
CA THR A 93 -8.11 7.09 21.67
C THR A 93 -7.68 6.94 20.22
N TYR A 94 -8.21 5.93 19.54
CA TYR A 94 -7.95 5.78 18.11
C TYR A 94 -8.62 6.91 17.35
N PRO A 95 -7.93 7.54 16.39
CA PRO A 95 -8.59 8.42 15.44
C PRO A 95 -9.72 7.65 14.74
N LYS A 96 -10.84 8.31 14.52
CA LYS A 96 -11.94 7.70 13.77
C LYS A 96 -11.45 7.38 12.36
N PRO A 97 -11.76 6.18 11.84
CA PRO A 97 -11.49 5.87 10.45
C PRO A 97 -12.19 6.85 9.51
N ILE A 98 -11.48 7.31 8.50
CA ILE A 98 -12.06 8.08 7.40
C ILE A 98 -12.52 7.10 6.36
N ARG A 99 -13.81 7.11 6.04
CA ARG A 99 -14.44 6.16 5.12
C ARG A 99 -15.16 6.89 4.02
N THR A 100 -15.14 6.31 2.84
CA THR A 100 -15.99 6.72 1.73
C THR A 100 -16.31 5.56 0.82
N GLN A 101 -17.37 5.71 0.04
CA GLN A 101 -17.81 4.72 -0.93
C GLN A 101 -17.74 5.26 -2.35
N ASP A 102 -17.40 4.38 -3.27
CA ASP A 102 -17.45 4.61 -4.70
C ASP A 102 -18.13 3.43 -5.43
N LYS A 103 -18.09 3.43 -6.75
CA LYS A 103 -18.70 2.38 -7.58
C LYS A 103 -18.05 0.99 -7.42
N TYR A 104 -16.84 0.90 -6.88
CA TYR A 104 -16.13 -0.36 -6.66
C TYR A 104 -16.30 -0.89 -5.25
N GLY A 105 -16.58 -0.02 -4.26
CA GLY A 105 -16.75 -0.44 -2.88
C GLY A 105 -16.45 0.66 -1.87
N GLU A 106 -15.93 0.25 -0.72
CA GLU A 106 -15.58 1.16 0.39
C GLU A 106 -14.06 1.26 0.54
N ILE A 107 -13.56 2.48 0.56
CA ILE A 107 -12.19 2.78 0.96
C ILE A 107 -12.17 3.33 2.38
N GLU A 108 -11.23 2.86 3.17
CA GLU A 108 -11.05 3.21 4.58
C GLU A 108 -9.59 3.59 4.84
N LEU A 109 -9.37 4.74 5.49
CA LEU A 109 -8.08 5.18 6.01
C LEU A 109 -8.15 5.18 7.53
N TYR A 110 -7.30 4.40 8.19
CA TYR A 110 -7.28 4.27 9.64
C TYR A 110 -5.88 4.00 10.19
N GLN A 111 -5.74 4.13 11.51
CA GLN A 111 -4.51 3.77 12.21
C GLN A 111 -4.72 2.49 13.01
N LYS A 112 -3.74 1.60 12.97
CA LYS A 112 -3.68 0.42 13.84
C LYS A 112 -2.45 0.47 14.72
N TYR A 113 -2.55 -0.13 15.91
CA TYR A 113 -1.44 -0.36 16.82
C TYR A 113 -0.89 -1.75 16.63
N ILE A 114 0.41 -1.85 16.56
CA ILE A 114 1.12 -3.12 16.63
C ILE A 114 1.90 -3.11 17.95
N SER A 115 1.58 -4.04 18.83
CA SER A 115 2.33 -4.28 20.06
C SER A 115 3.39 -5.32 19.76
N HIS A 116 4.64 -4.96 19.95
CA HIS A 116 5.76 -5.90 19.89
C HIS A 116 6.11 -6.32 21.30
N ASP A 117 5.91 -7.60 21.61
CA ASP A 117 6.40 -8.18 22.87
C ASP A 117 7.90 -8.41 22.74
N SER A 118 8.71 -7.56 23.36
CA SER A 118 10.15 -7.77 23.40
C SER A 118 10.49 -8.68 24.58
N ALA A 119 11.45 -9.59 24.38
CA ALA A 119 11.98 -10.46 25.43
C ALA A 119 12.55 -9.68 26.64
N ARG A 120 12.68 -8.35 26.54
CA ARG A 120 13.13 -7.42 27.59
C ARG A 120 11.99 -6.76 28.37
N LYS A 121 10.72 -7.16 28.18
CA LYS A 121 9.55 -6.52 28.80
C LYS A 121 9.36 -5.03 28.44
N GLU A 122 9.97 -4.56 27.38
CA GLU A 122 9.74 -3.24 26.81
C GLU A 122 8.62 -3.37 25.79
N TYR A 123 7.46 -2.80 26.07
CA TYR A 123 6.35 -2.74 25.12
C TYR A 123 6.62 -1.64 24.10
N LEU A 124 7.09 -2.02 22.94
CA LEU A 124 7.17 -1.11 21.78
C LEU A 124 5.82 -1.11 21.08
N HIS A 125 5.17 0.04 21.12
CA HIS A 125 3.94 0.26 20.35
C HIS A 125 4.29 1.01 19.07
N THR A 126 3.99 0.40 17.94
CA THR A 126 4.13 1.05 16.64
C THR A 126 2.74 1.41 16.10
N ILE A 127 2.58 2.67 15.72
CA ILE A 127 1.38 3.15 15.03
C ILE A 127 1.62 3.01 13.54
N ILE A 128 0.71 2.38 12.83
CA ILE A 128 0.78 2.23 11.39
C ILE A 128 -0.53 2.70 10.79
N SER A 129 -0.44 3.66 9.88
CA SER A 129 -1.58 4.04 9.05
C SER A 129 -1.82 3.00 7.97
N VAL A 130 -3.08 2.75 7.68
CA VAL A 130 -3.53 1.68 6.79
C VAL A 130 -4.57 2.25 5.83
N VAL A 131 -4.37 1.96 4.57
CA VAL A 131 -5.38 2.14 3.52
C VAL A 131 -5.98 0.78 3.22
N ALA A 132 -7.28 0.63 3.37
CA ALA A 132 -8.00 -0.60 3.06
C ALA A 132 -9.10 -0.33 2.04
N TYR A 133 -9.23 -1.22 1.05
CA TYR A 133 -10.27 -1.14 0.06
C TYR A 133 -11.08 -2.44 0.06
N SER A 134 -12.35 -2.35 0.40
CA SER A 134 -13.29 -3.47 0.40
C SER A 134 -14.18 -3.37 -0.83
N PHE A 135 -14.07 -4.33 -1.74
CA PHE A 135 -14.77 -4.29 -3.03
C PHE A 135 -16.21 -4.81 -2.89
N ALA A 136 -17.15 -4.14 -3.54
CA ALA A 136 -18.55 -4.58 -3.61
C ALA A 136 -18.65 -5.94 -4.33
N SER A 137 -17.93 -6.08 -5.44
CA SER A 137 -17.70 -7.35 -6.14
C SER A 137 -16.21 -7.65 -6.17
N PRO A 138 -15.79 -8.91 -6.01
CA PRO A 138 -14.38 -9.27 -6.04
C PRO A 138 -13.71 -8.85 -7.36
N LEU A 139 -12.50 -8.34 -7.30
CA LEU A 139 -11.69 -7.94 -8.44
C LEU A 139 -10.52 -8.91 -8.64
N SER A 140 -9.97 -8.95 -9.85
CA SER A 140 -8.69 -9.64 -10.05
C SER A 140 -7.62 -9.02 -9.15
N LEU A 141 -6.59 -9.79 -8.77
CA LEU A 141 -5.52 -9.31 -7.91
C LEU A 141 -4.90 -8.02 -8.44
N MET A 142 -4.62 -7.95 -9.75
CA MET A 142 -3.97 -6.79 -10.36
C MET A 142 -4.90 -5.57 -10.39
N ASP A 143 -6.19 -5.75 -10.65
CA ASP A 143 -7.16 -4.64 -10.60
C ASP A 143 -7.31 -4.13 -9.16
N ALA A 144 -7.35 -5.03 -8.19
CA ALA A 144 -7.41 -4.66 -6.77
C ALA A 144 -6.17 -3.86 -6.34
N VAL A 145 -4.98 -4.29 -6.76
CA VAL A 145 -3.71 -3.58 -6.55
C VAL A 145 -3.76 -2.21 -7.20
N ALA A 146 -4.17 -2.11 -8.47
CA ALA A 146 -4.26 -0.83 -9.19
C ALA A 146 -5.20 0.16 -8.47
N LYS A 147 -6.35 -0.31 -7.97
CA LYS A 147 -7.28 0.55 -7.20
C LYS A 147 -6.69 1.01 -5.87
N ALA A 148 -5.99 0.14 -5.16
CA ALA A 148 -5.32 0.50 -3.92
C ALA A 148 -4.18 1.51 -4.16
N PHE A 149 -3.41 1.36 -5.22
CA PHE A 149 -2.38 2.33 -5.61
C PHE A 149 -2.95 3.67 -6.07
N ALA A 150 -4.16 3.71 -6.64
CA ALA A 150 -4.81 4.98 -6.92
C ALA A 150 -5.00 5.83 -5.64
N ALA A 151 -5.28 5.18 -4.50
CA ALA A 151 -5.34 5.86 -3.20
C ALA A 151 -3.96 6.35 -2.73
N ILE A 152 -2.94 5.51 -2.86
CA ILE A 152 -1.56 5.91 -2.51
C ILE A 152 -1.12 7.11 -3.34
N ASN A 153 -1.45 7.14 -4.63
CA ASN A 153 -1.12 8.27 -5.51
C ASN A 153 -1.84 9.55 -5.09
N LEU A 154 -3.11 9.49 -4.66
CA LEU A 154 -3.82 10.63 -4.10
C LEU A 154 -3.11 11.16 -2.84
N PHE A 155 -2.74 10.27 -1.93
CA PHE A 155 -2.06 10.66 -0.71
C PHE A 155 -0.64 11.17 -0.97
N SER A 156 0.05 10.66 -1.98
CA SER A 156 1.34 11.20 -2.45
C SER A 156 1.19 12.63 -2.95
N PHE A 157 0.06 12.94 -3.60
CA PHE A 157 -0.28 14.31 -3.98
C PHE A 157 -0.46 15.21 -2.75
N PHE A 158 -1.18 14.75 -1.71
CA PHE A 158 -1.36 15.49 -0.46
C PHE A 158 -0.06 15.69 0.32
N GLY A 159 0.85 14.72 0.24
CA GLY A 159 2.16 14.76 0.89
C GLY A 159 3.21 15.51 0.10
N ASN A 160 2.94 15.89 -1.16
CA ASN A 160 3.93 16.44 -2.09
C ASN A 160 5.20 15.58 -2.16
N GLY A 161 5.04 14.27 -2.12
CA GLY A 161 6.14 13.33 -2.11
C GLY A 161 5.68 11.87 -2.21
N TYR A 162 6.64 10.99 -2.42
CA TYR A 162 6.40 9.56 -2.49
C TYR A 162 5.95 9.03 -1.13
N ILE A 163 4.85 8.30 -1.13
CA ILE A 163 4.39 7.55 0.04
C ILE A 163 4.83 6.11 -0.09
N SER A 164 5.71 5.70 0.82
CA SER A 164 6.12 4.31 0.90
C SER A 164 4.97 3.44 1.42
N TYR A 165 4.86 2.26 0.86
CA TYR A 165 4.03 1.20 1.43
C TYR A 165 4.92 0.10 2.02
N GLY A 166 4.52 -0.43 3.17
CA GLY A 166 5.22 -1.52 3.84
C GLY A 166 4.67 -2.87 3.38
N GLU A 167 3.62 -3.30 4.05
CA GLU A 167 2.98 -4.58 3.79
C GLU A 167 1.72 -4.39 2.94
N ILE A 168 1.55 -5.29 1.97
CA ILE A 168 0.30 -5.44 1.23
C ILE A 168 -0.30 -6.77 1.66
N SER A 169 -1.53 -6.76 2.13
CA SER A 169 -2.30 -7.98 2.40
C SER A 169 -3.66 -7.92 1.69
N PHE A 170 -4.23 -9.09 1.41
CA PHE A 170 -5.54 -9.18 0.80
C PHE A 170 -6.35 -10.35 1.34
N GLN A 171 -7.66 -10.28 1.18
CA GLN A 171 -8.61 -11.34 1.48
C GLN A 171 -9.37 -11.71 0.21
N VAL A 172 -9.66 -12.98 0.05
CA VAL A 172 -10.49 -13.50 -1.04
C VAL A 172 -11.93 -13.67 -0.58
N GLU A 173 -12.84 -13.83 -1.52
CA GLU A 173 -14.24 -14.11 -1.21
C GLU A 173 -14.38 -15.44 -0.45
N ASN A 174 -15.25 -15.46 0.56
CA ASN A 174 -15.52 -16.61 1.43
C ASN A 174 -14.33 -17.13 2.27
N ASP A 175 -13.23 -16.37 2.32
CA ASP A 175 -12.08 -16.68 3.16
C ASP A 175 -11.65 -15.42 3.92
N ARG A 176 -11.68 -15.49 5.26
CA ARG A 176 -11.31 -14.37 6.14
C ARG A 176 -9.82 -14.30 6.42
N SER A 177 -9.05 -15.25 5.89
CA SER A 177 -7.60 -15.26 6.04
C SER A 177 -7.00 -14.10 5.26
N GLU A 178 -5.96 -13.49 5.83
CA GLU A 178 -5.16 -12.48 5.15
C GLU A 178 -3.94 -13.14 4.49
N TYR A 179 -3.74 -12.84 3.24
CA TYR A 179 -2.62 -13.31 2.43
C TYR A 179 -1.70 -12.14 2.14
N MET A 180 -0.40 -12.35 2.30
CA MET A 180 0.60 -11.33 2.04
C MET A 180 0.95 -11.29 0.56
N LEU A 181 1.02 -10.09 0.00
CA LEU A 181 1.43 -9.85 -1.39
C LEU A 181 2.75 -9.09 -1.40
N TYR A 182 3.73 -9.62 -2.12
CA TYR A 182 4.99 -8.96 -2.40
C TYR A 182 5.07 -8.67 -3.89
N LEU A 183 5.24 -7.41 -4.23
CA LEU A 183 5.46 -6.95 -5.59
C LEU A 183 6.97 -6.86 -5.84
N ASN A 184 7.41 -7.30 -7.02
CA ASN A 184 8.82 -7.23 -7.39
C ASN A 184 9.30 -5.79 -7.61
N TYR A 185 8.35 -4.87 -7.78
CA TYR A 185 8.63 -3.46 -7.99
C TYR A 185 8.81 -2.75 -6.64
N ARG A 186 10.04 -2.48 -6.26
CA ARG A 186 10.38 -1.53 -5.20
C ARG A 186 11.11 -0.36 -5.82
N GLU A 187 10.47 0.78 -5.89
CA GLU A 187 11.21 2.02 -6.07
C GLU A 187 12.00 2.31 -4.79
N ASN A 188 13.31 2.41 -4.90
CA ASN A 188 14.17 2.97 -3.84
C ASN A 188 13.99 4.50 -3.80
N VAL A 189 12.80 4.95 -3.47
CA VAL A 189 12.53 6.38 -3.31
C VAL A 189 12.66 6.72 -1.83
N PRO A 190 13.37 7.78 -1.47
CA PRO A 190 13.50 8.18 -0.07
C PRO A 190 12.12 8.53 0.49
N ALA A 191 11.87 8.07 1.73
CA ALA A 191 10.65 8.38 2.47
C ALA A 191 10.39 9.89 2.54
N VAL A 192 9.13 10.27 2.60
CA VAL A 192 8.72 11.66 2.82
C VAL A 192 9.25 12.13 4.16
N ASN A 193 10.18 13.07 4.14
CA ASN A 193 10.71 13.72 5.34
C ASN A 193 10.06 15.09 5.62
N GLU A 194 9.09 15.48 4.82
CA GLU A 194 8.45 16.79 4.92
C GLU A 194 7.01 16.65 5.42
N PRO A 195 6.49 17.65 6.16
CA PRO A 195 5.12 17.62 6.62
C PRO A 195 4.15 17.60 5.42
N PHE A 196 3.07 16.84 5.58
CA PHE A 196 2.02 16.81 4.57
C PHE A 196 1.44 18.21 4.35
N LEU A 197 1.22 18.57 3.08
CA LEU A 197 0.56 19.82 2.70
C LEU A 197 -0.91 19.82 3.14
N ILE A 198 -1.54 18.66 3.12
CA ILE A 198 -2.95 18.48 3.47
C ILE A 198 -3.06 17.41 4.55
N MET A 199 -3.55 17.81 5.71
CA MET A 199 -3.77 16.92 6.87
C MET A 199 -5.17 16.33 6.83
N THR A 200 -5.39 15.21 7.51
CA THR A 200 -6.69 14.54 7.60
C THR A 200 -7.81 15.46 8.07
N SER A 201 -7.52 16.35 9.02
CA SER A 201 -8.48 17.33 9.54
C SER A 201 -9.01 18.30 8.48
N ALA A 202 -8.25 18.54 7.41
CA ALA A 202 -8.64 19.47 6.34
C ALA A 202 -9.63 18.85 5.35
N PHE A 203 -9.66 17.52 5.20
CA PHE A 203 -10.48 16.87 4.20
C PHE A 203 -11.45 15.80 4.75
N GLU A 204 -11.45 15.52 6.05
CA GLU A 204 -12.31 14.49 6.66
C GLU A 204 -13.78 14.62 6.20
N GLY A 205 -14.35 15.83 6.24
CA GLY A 205 -15.72 16.12 5.81
C GLY A 205 -15.94 16.17 4.29
N SER A 206 -14.87 16.12 3.50
CA SER A 206 -14.91 16.26 2.04
C SER A 206 -14.28 15.08 1.30
N PHE A 207 -13.82 14.07 2.03
CA PHE A 207 -13.04 12.98 1.47
C PHE A 207 -13.81 12.23 0.38
N GLU A 208 -15.10 12.00 0.54
CA GLU A 208 -15.93 11.36 -0.48
C GLU A 208 -15.88 12.12 -1.82
N LYS A 209 -16.05 13.44 -1.76
CA LYS A 209 -16.04 14.28 -2.97
C LYS A 209 -14.67 14.29 -3.62
N ILE A 210 -13.60 14.39 -2.83
CA ILE A 210 -12.22 14.38 -3.31
C ILE A 210 -11.89 13.02 -3.94
N TRP A 211 -12.23 11.93 -3.27
CA TRP A 211 -11.97 10.59 -3.74
C TRP A 211 -12.67 10.28 -5.07
N ARG A 212 -13.96 10.64 -5.18
CA ARG A 212 -14.71 10.46 -6.42
C ARG A 212 -14.10 11.26 -7.59
N ALA A 213 -13.78 12.53 -7.36
CA ALA A 213 -13.15 13.35 -8.38
C ALA A 213 -11.78 12.80 -8.81
N TRP A 214 -11.00 12.26 -7.86
CA TRP A 214 -9.72 11.61 -8.15
C TRP A 214 -9.89 10.35 -8.98
N LEU A 215 -10.84 9.49 -8.64
CA LEU A 215 -11.12 8.27 -9.41
C LEU A 215 -11.60 8.60 -10.83
N ASP A 216 -12.47 9.57 -10.97
CA ASP A 216 -12.95 10.01 -12.28
C ASP A 216 -11.78 10.51 -13.14
N LEU A 217 -10.87 11.30 -12.55
CA LEU A 217 -9.64 11.73 -13.22
C LEU A 217 -8.74 10.54 -13.58
N TYR A 218 -8.57 9.61 -12.64
CA TYR A 218 -7.72 8.42 -12.82
C TYR A 218 -8.23 7.49 -13.94
N GLU A 219 -9.52 7.46 -14.17
CA GLU A 219 -10.14 6.61 -15.19
C GLU A 219 -10.29 7.31 -16.54
N SER A 220 -10.64 8.59 -16.54
CA SER A 220 -10.88 9.34 -17.78
C SER A 220 -9.60 9.88 -18.41
N ALA A 221 -8.60 10.20 -17.60
CA ALA A 221 -7.37 10.86 -18.01
C ALA A 221 -6.13 10.22 -17.35
N ASN A 222 -6.02 8.89 -17.43
CA ASN A 222 -4.98 8.10 -16.79
C ASN A 222 -3.54 8.67 -16.91
N PRO A 223 -3.10 9.24 -18.05
CA PRO A 223 -1.76 9.82 -18.12
C PRO A 223 -1.53 10.95 -17.11
N ILE A 224 -2.54 11.73 -16.74
CA ILE A 224 -2.38 12.90 -15.87
C ILE A 224 -1.99 12.51 -14.43
N PRO A 225 -2.72 11.64 -13.72
CA PRO A 225 -2.32 11.18 -12.39
C PRO A 225 -0.95 10.51 -12.39
N ALA A 226 -0.63 9.71 -13.43
CA ALA A 226 0.65 9.03 -13.54
C ALA A 226 1.80 10.03 -13.73
N LEU A 227 1.68 10.99 -14.64
CA LEU A 227 2.67 12.03 -14.88
C LEU A 227 2.85 12.91 -13.64
N PHE A 228 1.75 13.22 -12.96
CA PHE A 228 1.79 14.01 -11.73
C PHE A 228 2.53 13.23 -10.62
N TYR A 229 2.21 11.95 -10.44
CA TYR A 229 2.90 11.09 -9.50
C TYR A 229 4.41 11.03 -9.79
N GLU A 230 4.79 10.90 -11.06
CA GLU A 230 6.18 10.88 -11.49
C GLU A 230 6.90 12.21 -11.16
N ILE A 231 6.23 13.35 -11.34
CA ILE A 231 6.78 14.67 -10.99
C ILE A 231 7.03 14.77 -9.48
N VAL A 232 6.06 14.36 -8.68
CA VAL A 232 6.11 14.44 -7.22
C VAL A 232 7.14 13.47 -6.64
N CYS A 233 7.24 12.26 -7.19
CA CYS A 233 8.08 11.20 -6.65
C CYS A 233 9.52 11.25 -7.15
N ASN A 234 9.76 11.60 -8.41
CA ASN A 234 11.08 11.45 -9.04
C ASN A 234 12.02 12.62 -8.83
N ARG A 235 11.63 13.68 -8.09
CA ARG A 235 12.46 14.89 -7.94
C ARG A 235 13.13 15.31 -9.26
N SER A 236 12.39 15.15 -10.36
CA SER A 236 12.88 15.47 -11.69
C SER A 236 13.38 16.93 -11.73
N THR A 237 14.32 17.21 -12.61
CA THR A 237 14.76 18.62 -12.78
C THR A 237 13.54 19.51 -13.05
N ARG A 238 13.56 20.76 -12.61
CA ARG A 238 12.45 21.70 -12.85
C ARG A 238 11.98 21.75 -14.30
N ILE A 239 12.90 21.54 -15.23
CA ILE A 239 12.60 21.49 -16.68
C ILE A 239 11.77 20.26 -17.02
N ASN A 240 12.16 19.08 -16.55
CA ASN A 240 11.42 17.84 -16.81
C ASN A 240 10.04 17.86 -16.12
N SER A 241 9.97 18.41 -14.91
CA SER A 241 8.68 18.60 -14.22
C SER A 241 7.75 19.52 -15.02
N PHE A 242 8.28 20.61 -15.57
CA PHE A 242 7.52 21.54 -16.41
C PHE A 242 7.05 20.87 -17.71
N LEU A 243 7.93 20.12 -18.39
CA LEU A 243 7.58 19.40 -19.61
C LEU A 243 6.49 18.35 -19.37
N ASN A 244 6.63 17.56 -18.32
CA ASN A 244 5.63 16.55 -17.95
C ASN A 244 4.27 17.20 -17.60
N LEU A 245 4.28 18.34 -16.90
CA LEU A 245 3.07 19.10 -16.58
C LEU A 245 2.41 19.68 -17.84
N SER A 246 3.22 20.22 -18.76
CA SER A 246 2.73 20.73 -20.04
C SER A 246 2.10 19.61 -20.87
N GLN A 247 2.73 18.45 -20.96
CA GLN A 247 2.18 17.29 -21.64
C GLN A 247 0.88 16.79 -20.99
N ALA A 248 0.79 16.80 -19.66
CA ALA A 248 -0.42 16.44 -18.96
C ALA A 248 -1.59 17.39 -19.29
N ILE A 249 -1.32 18.68 -19.43
CA ILE A 249 -2.33 19.70 -19.80
C ILE A 249 -2.72 19.59 -21.27
N GLU A 250 -1.77 19.29 -22.16
CA GLU A 250 -2.05 19.15 -23.60
C GLU A 250 -2.92 17.93 -23.94
N VAL A 251 -2.88 16.90 -23.10
CA VAL A 251 -3.68 15.65 -23.28
C VAL A 251 -5.11 15.83 -22.79
N TYR A 252 -5.39 16.83 -21.96
CA TYR A 252 -6.71 17.12 -21.39
C TYR A 252 -7.46 18.14 -22.23
#